data_c350b111320fb7561fe9a8570ccc5f5b
#
_entry.id   c350b111320fb7561fe9a8570ccc5f5b
#
_cell.length_a   1.000
_cell.length_b   1.000
_cell.length_c   1.000
_cell.angle_alpha   90.00
_cell.angle_beta   90.00
_cell.angle_gamma   90.00
#
_symmetry.space_group_name_H-M   'P 1'
#
loop_
_entity.id
_entity.type
_entity.pdbx_description
1 polymer ?
#
loop_
_entity_poly.entity_id
_entity_poly.type
_entity_poly.pdbx_seq_one_letter_code
_entity_poly.pdbx_strand_id
1 'polypeptide(L)'
;LSAIKDILAKIEEELNYALPSPSTSHWKENSFGFLDNCIDEKFIDMLTLPSKNLISLGGKRWRPLLLVLSSRMIQQKNNDLQDDSIALKLTPLVEFAHTASLIHDDIEDGADTRRGKPAAHITYGIDAAINAGSFLYFQAASSIKELNVNDSEKSAFYELFLTELRLLHLGQAMDILWHRNEEIIPSIEEYTAMVRNKTGTLARLAVKLGVLGGGGTKEEADSLGKIAQDIGVGFQIIDDVTNL
;
A
#
# COMPACT_ATOMS: atom_id res chain seq x y z
N LEU A 1 -24.40 -4.65 2.78
CA LEU A 1 -23.65 -5.22 1.66
C LEU A 1 -23.53 -4.26 0.47
N SER A 2 -24.57 -3.44 0.12
CA SER A 2 -24.45 -2.48 -0.99
C SER A 2 -23.47 -1.36 -0.69
N ALA A 3 -23.51 -0.77 0.50
CA ALA A 3 -22.61 0.32 0.89
C ALA A 3 -21.10 -0.05 0.83
N ILE A 4 -20.74 -1.29 1.18
CA ILE A 4 -19.35 -1.75 1.06
C ILE A 4 -18.96 -1.90 -0.41
N LYS A 5 -19.86 -2.40 -1.27
CA LYS A 5 -19.59 -2.50 -2.71
C LYS A 5 -19.38 -1.13 -3.35
N ASP A 6 -20.14 -0.13 -2.93
CA ASP A 6 -20.02 1.24 -3.44
C ASP A 6 -18.68 1.87 -3.02
N ILE A 7 -18.22 1.61 -1.79
CA ILE A 7 -16.88 2.05 -1.35
C ILE A 7 -15.78 1.36 -2.15
N LEU A 8 -15.89 0.04 -2.34
CA LEU A 8 -14.90 -0.71 -3.12
C LEU A 8 -14.82 -0.24 -4.57
N ALA A 9 -15.96 0.10 -5.20
CA ALA A 9 -15.98 0.66 -6.55
C ALA A 9 -15.22 2.00 -6.60
N LYS A 10 -15.46 2.91 -5.64
CA LYS A 10 -14.74 4.18 -5.54
C LYS A 10 -13.24 4.00 -5.29
N ILE A 11 -12.85 3.01 -4.48
CA ILE A 11 -11.44 2.66 -4.29
C ILE A 11 -10.80 2.24 -5.61
N GLU A 12 -11.45 1.38 -6.41
CA GLU A 12 -10.92 0.97 -7.72
C GLU A 12 -10.81 2.17 -8.68
N GLU A 13 -11.77 3.11 -8.66
CA GLU A 13 -11.70 4.36 -9.43
C GLU A 13 -10.48 5.19 -9.05
N GLU A 14 -10.20 5.37 -7.74
CA GLU A 14 -9.03 6.12 -7.26
C GLU A 14 -7.70 5.42 -7.59
N LEU A 15 -7.62 4.10 -7.46
CA LEU A 15 -6.43 3.35 -7.85
C LEU A 15 -6.15 3.48 -9.35
N ASN A 16 -7.18 3.40 -10.19
CA ASN A 16 -7.07 3.61 -11.64
C ASN A 16 -6.71 5.08 -11.99
N TYR A 17 -7.20 6.05 -11.24
CA TYR A 17 -6.83 7.45 -11.41
C TYR A 17 -5.34 7.67 -11.04
N ALA A 18 -4.89 7.12 -9.92
CA ALA A 18 -3.52 7.27 -9.43
C ALA A 18 -2.46 6.52 -10.27
N LEU A 19 -2.86 5.49 -11.02
CA LEU A 19 -2.01 4.76 -11.97
C LEU A 19 -2.81 4.37 -13.23
N PRO A 20 -3.14 5.33 -14.13
CA PRO A 20 -4.03 5.09 -15.27
C PRO A 20 -3.39 4.23 -16.36
N SER A 21 -4.23 3.54 -17.15
CA SER A 21 -3.82 2.77 -18.33
C SER A 21 -4.84 3.00 -19.47
N PRO A 22 -4.45 3.63 -20.60
CA PRO A 22 -3.12 4.23 -20.87
C PRO A 22 -2.81 5.42 -19.94
N SER A 23 -1.55 5.80 -19.85
CA SER A 23 -1.14 6.95 -19.04
C SER A 23 -1.68 8.26 -19.64
N THR A 24 -2.25 9.14 -18.80
CA THR A 24 -2.81 10.42 -19.24
C THR A 24 -1.75 11.54 -19.17
N SER A 25 -1.93 12.61 -19.97
CA SER A 25 -1.04 13.78 -19.90
C SER A 25 -1.01 14.41 -18.49
N HIS A 26 -2.16 14.51 -17.86
CA HIS A 26 -2.27 15.01 -16.47
C HIS A 26 -1.48 14.13 -15.48
N TRP A 27 -1.61 12.81 -15.57
CA TRP A 27 -0.88 11.89 -14.72
C TRP A 27 0.64 11.98 -14.94
N LYS A 28 1.08 12.08 -16.20
CA LYS A 28 2.50 12.25 -16.54
C LYS A 28 3.07 13.53 -15.92
N GLU A 29 2.37 14.64 -16.09
CA GLU A 29 2.78 15.93 -15.53
C GLU A 29 2.81 15.92 -13.99
N ASN A 30 1.82 15.30 -13.37
CA ASN A 30 1.76 15.19 -11.92
C ASN A 30 2.86 14.28 -11.34
N SER A 31 3.17 13.17 -12.01
CA SER A 31 4.15 12.18 -11.57
C SER A 31 5.59 12.60 -11.84
N PHE A 32 5.86 13.17 -13.01
CA PHE A 32 7.23 13.44 -13.49
C PHE A 32 7.53 14.93 -13.70
N GLY A 33 6.52 15.79 -13.72
CA GLY A 33 6.68 17.17 -14.18
C GLY A 33 6.93 17.23 -15.69
N PHE A 34 7.92 18.02 -16.11
CA PHE A 34 8.29 18.09 -17.51
C PHE A 34 8.99 16.80 -17.97
N LEU A 35 8.53 16.27 -19.10
CA LEU A 35 9.16 15.14 -19.79
C LEU A 35 9.68 15.59 -21.15
N ASP A 36 10.88 15.14 -21.50
CA ASP A 36 11.45 15.39 -22.83
C ASP A 36 10.60 14.73 -23.93
N ASN A 37 10.50 15.38 -25.09
CA ASN A 37 9.67 14.92 -26.22
C ASN A 37 10.10 13.55 -26.79
N CYS A 38 11.29 13.07 -26.47
CA CYS A 38 11.79 11.75 -26.89
C CYS A 38 11.33 10.62 -25.98
N ILE A 39 10.64 10.91 -24.86
CA ILE A 39 10.13 9.89 -23.95
C ILE A 39 8.79 9.38 -24.45
N ASP A 40 8.85 8.25 -25.17
CA ASP A 40 7.68 7.56 -25.69
C ASP A 40 6.90 6.81 -24.60
N GLU A 41 5.63 6.53 -24.85
CA GLU A 41 4.75 5.72 -23.99
C GLU A 41 5.36 4.37 -23.62
N LYS A 42 6.10 3.71 -24.54
CA LYS A 42 6.76 2.43 -24.30
C LYS A 42 7.70 2.43 -23.07
N PHE A 43 8.34 3.57 -22.77
CA PHE A 43 9.21 3.68 -21.58
C PHE A 43 8.38 3.81 -20.31
N ILE A 44 7.25 4.53 -20.37
CA ILE A 44 6.29 4.65 -19.27
C ILE A 44 5.60 3.31 -19.02
N ASP A 45 5.23 2.59 -20.05
CA ASP A 45 4.64 1.25 -19.97
C ASP A 45 5.61 0.25 -19.30
N MET A 46 6.89 0.28 -19.68
CA MET A 46 7.90 -0.57 -19.04
C MET A 46 7.98 -0.33 -17.53
N LEU A 47 7.79 0.92 -17.10
CA LEU A 47 7.81 1.31 -15.69
C LEU A 47 6.51 0.96 -14.95
N THR A 48 5.37 0.99 -15.63
CA THR A 48 4.06 0.94 -14.97
C THR A 48 3.30 -0.37 -15.16
N LEU A 49 3.44 -1.06 -16.30
CA LEU A 49 2.67 -2.28 -16.61
C LEU A 49 2.87 -3.43 -15.62
N PRO A 50 4.08 -3.72 -15.08
CA PRO A 50 4.23 -4.78 -14.10
C PRO A 50 3.33 -4.57 -12.87
N SER A 51 3.27 -3.33 -12.37
CA SER A 51 2.43 -2.94 -11.25
C SER A 51 0.94 -2.89 -11.60
N LYS A 52 0.59 -2.29 -12.75
CA LYS A 52 -0.80 -2.23 -13.24
C LYS A 52 -1.42 -3.60 -13.40
N ASN A 53 -0.67 -4.53 -14.00
CA ASN A 53 -1.17 -5.88 -14.23
C ASN A 53 -1.43 -6.60 -12.91
N LEU A 54 -0.55 -6.48 -11.92
CA LEU A 54 -0.78 -7.09 -10.62
C LEU A 54 -1.99 -6.45 -9.88
N ILE A 55 -2.15 -5.12 -9.95
CA ILE A 55 -3.31 -4.42 -9.40
C ILE A 55 -4.60 -4.89 -10.08
N SER A 56 -4.60 -5.03 -11.41
CA SER A 56 -5.78 -5.43 -12.20
C SER A 56 -6.24 -6.87 -11.94
N LEU A 57 -5.37 -7.74 -11.42
CA LEU A 57 -5.78 -9.08 -10.96
C LEU A 57 -6.72 -9.02 -9.75
N GLY A 58 -6.98 -7.83 -9.23
CA GLY A 58 -7.89 -7.61 -8.13
C GLY A 58 -7.30 -7.99 -6.77
N GLY A 59 -8.18 -8.14 -5.80
CA GLY A 59 -7.89 -8.50 -4.42
C GLY A 59 -9.06 -8.12 -3.53
N LYS A 60 -8.99 -8.46 -2.27
CA LYS A 60 -10.08 -8.14 -1.31
C LYS A 60 -10.16 -6.64 -0.99
N ARG A 61 -9.14 -5.86 -1.33
CA ARG A 61 -9.02 -4.41 -1.02
C ARG A 61 -9.37 -4.07 0.43
N TRP A 62 -9.14 -5.00 1.34
CA TRP A 62 -9.54 -4.81 2.73
C TRP A 62 -8.75 -3.70 3.44
N ARG A 63 -7.47 -3.48 3.07
CA ARG A 63 -6.67 -2.42 3.66
C ARG A 63 -7.15 -1.02 3.25
N PRO A 64 -7.33 -0.69 1.96
CA PRO A 64 -7.94 0.58 1.57
C PRO A 64 -9.38 0.73 2.07
N LEU A 65 -10.17 -0.35 2.15
CA LEU A 65 -11.49 -0.33 2.76
C LEU A 65 -11.42 0.05 4.24
N LEU A 66 -10.48 -0.55 4.98
CA LEU A 66 -10.26 -0.24 6.40
C LEU A 66 -9.90 1.25 6.61
N LEU A 67 -9.10 1.83 5.71
CA LEU A 67 -8.78 3.26 5.72
C LEU A 67 -10.05 4.12 5.62
N VAL A 68 -10.90 3.87 4.62
CA VAL A 68 -12.14 4.64 4.42
C VAL A 68 -13.11 4.46 5.60
N LEU A 69 -13.25 3.24 6.11
CA LEU A 69 -14.12 2.98 7.27
C LEU A 69 -13.61 3.66 8.55
N SER A 70 -12.29 3.74 8.75
CA SER A 70 -11.70 4.46 9.88
C SER A 70 -11.95 5.96 9.79
N SER A 71 -11.89 6.55 8.60
CA SER A 71 -12.24 7.94 8.37
C SER A 71 -13.71 8.21 8.73
N ARG A 72 -14.62 7.40 8.20
CA ARG A 72 -16.06 7.53 8.51
C ARG A 72 -16.36 7.39 9.99
N MET A 73 -15.69 6.47 10.68
CA MET A 73 -15.86 6.29 12.11
C MET A 73 -15.50 7.56 12.90
N ILE A 74 -14.43 8.24 12.52
CA ILE A 74 -14.00 9.50 13.15
C ILE A 74 -14.97 10.63 12.83
N GLN A 75 -15.38 10.79 11.57
CA GLN A 75 -16.35 11.79 11.17
C GLN A 75 -17.69 11.61 11.93
N GLN A 76 -18.17 10.37 12.06
CA GLN A 76 -19.38 10.07 12.82
C GLN A 76 -19.21 10.42 14.32
N LYS A 77 -18.06 10.10 14.92
CA LYS A 77 -17.75 10.46 16.31
C LYS A 77 -17.79 11.97 16.52
N ASN A 78 -17.25 12.73 15.57
CA ASN A 78 -17.18 14.19 15.63
C ASN A 78 -18.52 14.87 15.25
N ASN A 79 -19.52 14.11 14.82
CA ASN A 79 -20.78 14.59 14.21
C ASN A 79 -20.57 15.41 12.92
N ASP A 80 -19.50 15.14 12.18
CA ASP A 80 -19.21 15.75 10.90
C ASP A 80 -20.08 15.14 9.79
N LEU A 81 -20.26 15.89 8.71
CA LEU A 81 -20.84 15.34 7.49
C LEU A 81 -19.88 14.31 6.89
N GLN A 82 -20.44 13.19 6.44
CA GLN A 82 -19.63 12.15 5.83
C GLN A 82 -19.04 12.66 4.50
N ASP A 83 -17.72 12.73 4.45
CA ASP A 83 -16.93 13.06 3.27
C ASP A 83 -15.77 12.08 3.13
N ASP A 84 -15.82 11.22 2.12
CA ASP A 84 -14.78 10.21 1.86
C ASP A 84 -13.64 10.76 0.98
N SER A 85 -13.69 12.01 0.52
CA SER A 85 -12.80 12.52 -0.53
C SER A 85 -11.31 12.42 -0.18
N ILE A 86 -10.93 12.78 1.05
CA ILE A 86 -9.55 12.67 1.53
C ILE A 86 -9.17 11.19 1.69
N ALA A 87 -10.03 10.40 2.35
CA ALA A 87 -9.77 9.00 2.61
C ALA A 87 -9.60 8.19 1.32
N LEU A 88 -10.45 8.41 0.32
CA LEU A 88 -10.33 7.75 -0.99
C LEU A 88 -9.01 8.08 -1.67
N LYS A 89 -8.63 9.36 -1.73
CA LYS A 89 -7.35 9.80 -2.31
C LYS A 89 -6.11 9.25 -1.58
N LEU A 90 -6.25 8.87 -0.31
CA LEU A 90 -5.16 8.24 0.46
C LEU A 90 -5.07 6.72 0.23
N THR A 91 -6.06 6.08 -0.43
CA THR A 91 -6.06 4.62 -0.65
C THR A 91 -4.87 4.11 -1.49
N PRO A 92 -4.33 4.84 -2.49
CA PRO A 92 -3.12 4.41 -3.20
C PRO A 92 -1.89 4.25 -2.30
N LEU A 93 -1.76 5.05 -1.23
CA LEU A 93 -0.64 4.90 -0.27
C LEU A 93 -0.56 3.48 0.31
N VAL A 94 -1.70 2.88 0.58
CA VAL A 94 -1.77 1.56 1.18
C VAL A 94 -1.72 0.45 0.13
N GLU A 95 -2.52 0.56 -0.92
CA GLU A 95 -2.63 -0.52 -1.91
C GLU A 95 -1.42 -0.58 -2.84
N PHE A 96 -0.84 0.58 -3.20
CA PHE A 96 0.38 0.57 -4.02
C PHE A 96 1.59 0.12 -3.22
N ALA A 97 1.73 0.53 -1.95
CA ALA A 97 2.77 0.00 -1.08
C ALA A 97 2.65 -1.52 -0.92
N HIS A 98 1.43 -2.04 -0.74
CA HIS A 98 1.19 -3.48 -0.69
C HIS A 98 1.55 -4.17 -2.01
N THR A 99 1.12 -3.62 -3.15
CA THR A 99 1.43 -4.21 -4.47
C THR A 99 2.93 -4.18 -4.76
N ALA A 100 3.61 -3.09 -4.42
CA ALA A 100 5.06 -2.95 -4.55
C ALA A 100 5.80 -4.01 -3.71
N SER A 101 5.38 -4.19 -2.45
CA SER A 101 5.96 -5.22 -1.58
C SER A 101 5.78 -6.63 -2.15
N LEU A 102 4.61 -6.94 -2.73
CA LEU A 102 4.38 -8.24 -3.37
C LEU A 102 5.27 -8.48 -4.59
N ILE A 103 5.55 -7.45 -5.40
CA ILE A 103 6.45 -7.58 -6.56
C ILE A 103 7.88 -7.90 -6.11
N HIS A 104 8.36 -7.24 -5.05
CA HIS A 104 9.71 -7.51 -4.51
C HIS A 104 9.76 -8.87 -3.81
N ASP A 105 8.76 -9.19 -2.99
CA ASP A 105 8.61 -10.45 -2.28
C ASP A 105 8.66 -11.66 -3.25
N ASP A 106 7.91 -11.58 -4.37
CA ASP A 106 7.93 -12.62 -5.41
C ASP A 106 9.32 -12.86 -6.01
N ILE A 107 10.15 -11.81 -6.12
CA ILE A 107 11.53 -11.93 -6.60
C ILE A 107 12.43 -12.52 -5.51
N GLU A 108 12.28 -12.08 -4.28
CA GLU A 108 13.07 -12.48 -3.12
C GLU A 108 12.85 -13.95 -2.77
N ASP A 109 11.60 -14.41 -2.92
CA ASP A 109 11.15 -15.79 -2.66
C ASP A 109 11.30 -16.71 -3.90
N GLY A 110 11.61 -16.16 -5.08
CA GLY A 110 11.66 -16.91 -6.34
C GLY A 110 10.29 -17.49 -6.74
N ALA A 111 9.20 -16.80 -6.42
CA ALA A 111 7.84 -17.27 -6.65
C ALA A 111 7.47 -17.20 -8.15
N ASP A 112 7.10 -18.31 -8.77
CA ASP A 112 6.72 -18.35 -10.19
C ASP A 112 5.36 -17.68 -10.46
N THR A 113 4.46 -17.67 -9.47
CA THR A 113 3.08 -17.24 -9.66
C THR A 113 2.58 -16.34 -8.53
N ARG A 114 1.72 -15.37 -8.89
CA ARG A 114 0.98 -14.54 -7.94
C ARG A 114 -0.49 -14.44 -8.37
N ARG A 115 -1.43 -14.70 -7.47
CA ARG A 115 -2.88 -14.67 -7.74
C ARG A 115 -3.29 -15.53 -8.95
N GLY A 116 -2.65 -16.68 -9.13
CA GLY A 116 -2.94 -17.63 -10.22
C GLY A 116 -2.45 -17.20 -11.60
N LYS A 117 -1.59 -16.18 -11.69
CA LYS A 117 -0.92 -15.73 -12.91
C LYS A 117 0.60 -15.73 -12.70
N PRO A 118 1.41 -15.76 -13.77
CA PRO A 118 2.86 -15.60 -13.63
C PRO A 118 3.21 -14.33 -12.85
N ALA A 119 4.19 -14.44 -11.95
CA ALA A 119 4.70 -13.29 -11.20
C ALA A 119 5.26 -12.20 -12.13
N ALA A 120 5.33 -10.96 -11.65
CA ALA A 120 5.76 -9.84 -12.48
C ALA A 120 7.16 -10.04 -13.08
N HIS A 121 8.11 -10.56 -12.31
CA HIS A 121 9.47 -10.81 -12.78
C HIS A 121 9.55 -11.96 -13.79
N ILE A 122 8.64 -12.92 -13.79
CA ILE A 122 8.53 -13.96 -14.82
C ILE A 122 8.00 -13.38 -16.13
N THR A 123 7.05 -12.44 -16.05
CA THR A 123 6.41 -11.86 -17.25
C THR A 123 7.26 -10.78 -17.91
N TYR A 124 7.88 -9.91 -17.10
CA TYR A 124 8.54 -8.67 -17.56
C TYR A 124 10.06 -8.67 -17.42
N GLY A 125 10.64 -9.66 -16.72
CA GLY A 125 12.04 -9.68 -16.33
C GLY A 125 12.26 -9.09 -14.91
N ILE A 126 13.31 -9.54 -14.26
CA ILE A 126 13.65 -9.16 -12.86
C ILE A 126 13.94 -7.65 -12.78
N ASP A 127 14.68 -7.12 -13.73
CA ASP A 127 15.08 -5.71 -13.80
C ASP A 127 13.87 -4.77 -13.92
N ALA A 128 12.95 -5.07 -14.84
CA ALA A 128 11.71 -4.32 -15.01
C ALA A 128 10.81 -4.42 -13.78
N ALA A 129 10.68 -5.61 -13.18
CA ALA A 129 9.86 -5.82 -11.98
C ALA A 129 10.42 -5.06 -10.76
N ILE A 130 11.74 -5.09 -10.52
CA ILE A 130 12.38 -4.31 -9.46
C ILE A 130 12.13 -2.81 -9.65
N ASN A 131 12.35 -2.30 -10.87
CA ASN A 131 12.17 -0.88 -11.16
C ASN A 131 10.71 -0.45 -10.98
N ALA A 132 9.76 -1.23 -11.48
CA ALA A 132 8.32 -0.95 -11.37
C ALA A 132 7.82 -1.03 -9.92
N GLY A 133 8.26 -2.02 -9.14
CA GLY A 133 7.93 -2.14 -7.72
C GLY A 133 8.49 -0.96 -6.92
N SER A 134 9.75 -0.60 -7.15
CA SER A 134 10.36 0.57 -6.51
C SER A 134 9.66 1.87 -6.86
N PHE A 135 9.36 2.09 -8.16
CA PHE A 135 8.61 3.25 -8.61
C PHE A 135 7.23 3.34 -7.94
N LEU A 136 6.55 2.22 -7.74
CA LEU A 136 5.19 2.21 -7.19
C LEU A 136 5.13 2.74 -5.74
N TYR A 137 6.17 2.53 -4.93
CA TYR A 137 6.26 3.15 -3.60
C TYR A 137 6.29 4.68 -3.68
N PHE A 138 7.03 5.25 -4.64
CA PHE A 138 7.09 6.70 -4.83
C PHE A 138 5.80 7.23 -5.46
N GLN A 139 5.23 6.50 -6.42
CA GLN A 139 3.97 6.87 -7.06
C GLN A 139 2.81 6.90 -6.06
N ALA A 140 2.78 6.01 -5.07
CA ALA A 140 1.80 6.06 -4.00
C ALA A 140 1.74 7.44 -3.34
N ALA A 141 2.91 8.02 -3.02
CA ALA A 141 3.01 9.31 -2.35
C ALA A 141 2.52 10.51 -3.19
N SER A 142 2.39 10.37 -4.51
CA SER A 142 1.88 11.44 -5.38
C SER A 142 0.43 11.82 -5.04
N SER A 143 -0.35 10.89 -4.50
CA SER A 143 -1.73 11.13 -4.07
C SER A 143 -1.84 12.20 -2.99
N ILE A 144 -0.83 12.35 -2.12
CA ILE A 144 -0.82 13.37 -1.06
C ILE A 144 -0.74 14.78 -1.66
N LYS A 145 -0.01 14.95 -2.77
CA LYS A 145 0.14 16.23 -3.45
C LYS A 145 -1.20 16.83 -3.87
N GLU A 146 -2.15 15.98 -4.29
CA GLU A 146 -3.46 16.37 -4.80
C GLU A 146 -4.53 16.59 -3.71
N LEU A 147 -4.20 16.33 -2.44
CA LEU A 147 -5.13 16.56 -1.36
C LEU A 147 -5.43 18.05 -1.17
N ASN A 148 -6.70 18.37 -0.97
CA ASN A 148 -7.13 19.72 -0.62
C ASN A 148 -7.09 19.92 0.91
N VAL A 149 -5.86 19.87 1.45
CA VAL A 149 -5.55 20.08 2.86
C VAL A 149 -4.35 21.01 2.98
N ASN A 150 -4.07 21.53 4.18
CA ASN A 150 -2.93 22.42 4.38
C ASN A 150 -1.58 21.66 4.34
N ASP A 151 -0.48 22.39 4.20
CA ASP A 151 0.86 21.80 4.04
C ASP A 151 1.32 21.02 5.26
N SER A 152 0.88 21.41 6.46
CA SER A 152 1.19 20.68 7.70
C SER A 152 0.54 19.29 7.71
N GLU A 153 -0.71 19.18 7.24
CA GLU A 153 -1.41 17.91 7.10
C GLU A 153 -0.76 17.05 6.02
N LYS A 154 -0.42 17.63 4.86
CA LYS A 154 0.34 16.90 3.82
C LYS A 154 1.66 16.38 4.36
N SER A 155 2.40 17.20 5.09
CA SER A 155 3.66 16.80 5.72
C SER A 155 3.47 15.62 6.70
N ALA A 156 2.41 15.64 7.50
CA ALA A 156 2.09 14.56 8.42
C ALA A 156 1.78 13.24 7.69
N PHE A 157 1.05 13.28 6.56
CA PHE A 157 0.80 12.10 5.74
C PHE A 157 2.08 11.55 5.12
N TYR A 158 2.98 12.41 4.59
CA TYR A 158 4.28 11.97 4.08
C TYR A 158 5.14 11.34 5.17
N GLU A 159 5.26 11.97 6.34
CA GLU A 159 6.04 11.45 7.46
C GLU A 159 5.52 10.09 7.92
N LEU A 160 4.20 9.96 8.08
CA LEU A 160 3.56 8.70 8.45
C LEU A 160 3.87 7.62 7.41
N PHE A 161 3.62 7.89 6.13
CA PHE A 161 3.84 6.94 5.05
C PHE A 161 5.30 6.46 5.00
N LEU A 162 6.25 7.38 5.00
CA LEU A 162 7.68 7.05 4.95
C LEU A 162 8.15 6.27 6.18
N THR A 163 7.58 6.56 7.36
CA THR A 163 7.90 5.81 8.57
C THR A 163 7.42 4.37 8.49
N GLU A 164 6.18 4.16 8.05
CA GLU A 164 5.62 2.83 7.91
C GLU A 164 6.33 2.02 6.81
N LEU A 165 6.76 2.64 5.71
CA LEU A 165 7.56 1.97 4.69
C LEU A 165 8.92 1.50 5.22
N ARG A 166 9.61 2.32 6.03
CA ARG A 166 10.86 1.87 6.66
C ARG A 166 10.66 0.66 7.57
N LEU A 167 9.56 0.62 8.32
CA LEU A 167 9.21 -0.50 9.17
C LEU A 167 8.85 -1.76 8.35
N LEU A 168 8.12 -1.58 7.24
CA LEU A 168 7.82 -2.65 6.29
C LEU A 168 9.11 -3.32 5.79
N HIS A 169 10.08 -2.52 5.34
CA HIS A 169 11.36 -3.03 4.84
C HIS A 169 12.22 -3.65 5.95
N LEU A 170 12.14 -3.15 7.19
CA LEU A 170 12.81 -3.80 8.33
C LEU A 170 12.22 -5.19 8.59
N GLY A 171 10.88 -5.33 8.57
CA GLY A 171 10.22 -6.63 8.69
C GLY A 171 10.62 -7.58 7.57
N GLN A 172 10.67 -7.11 6.32
CA GLN A 172 11.12 -7.90 5.18
C GLN A 172 12.60 -8.31 5.31
N ALA A 173 13.46 -7.44 5.80
CA ALA A 173 14.87 -7.78 6.01
C ALA A 173 15.07 -8.89 7.07
N MET A 174 14.24 -8.92 8.12
CA MET A 174 14.24 -10.01 9.11
C MET A 174 13.83 -11.33 8.47
N ASP A 175 12.76 -11.32 7.67
CA ASP A 175 12.25 -12.48 6.97
C ASP A 175 13.27 -13.05 5.98
N ILE A 176 13.86 -12.23 5.13
CA ILE A 176 14.93 -12.60 4.20
C ILE A 176 16.13 -13.22 4.93
N LEU A 177 16.51 -12.64 6.09
CA LEU A 177 17.65 -13.16 6.86
C LEU A 177 17.42 -14.62 7.29
N TRP A 178 16.21 -14.95 7.75
CA TRP A 178 15.86 -16.29 8.19
C TRP A 178 15.72 -17.26 7.01
N HIS A 179 15.06 -16.83 5.94
CA HIS A 179 14.97 -17.63 4.70
C HIS A 179 16.33 -18.03 4.12
N ARG A 180 17.34 -17.16 4.26
CA ARG A 180 18.70 -17.44 3.78
C ARG A 180 19.56 -18.23 4.75
N ASN A 181 19.14 -18.36 5.99
CA ASN A 181 19.92 -19.00 7.05
C ASN A 181 19.02 -19.93 7.87
N GLU A 182 18.74 -21.10 7.34
CA GLU A 182 17.83 -22.10 7.96
C GLU A 182 18.29 -22.55 9.36
N GLU A 183 19.55 -22.30 9.72
CA GLU A 183 20.07 -22.58 11.07
C GLU A 183 19.61 -21.55 12.11
N ILE A 184 19.12 -20.37 11.67
CA ILE A 184 18.65 -19.31 12.57
C ILE A 184 17.16 -19.52 12.83
N ILE A 185 16.84 -20.04 14.02
CA ILE A 185 15.47 -20.20 14.48
C ILE A 185 15.10 -18.94 15.29
N PRO A 186 14.15 -18.09 14.80
CA PRO A 186 13.76 -16.90 15.54
C PRO A 186 13.06 -17.26 16.85
N SER A 187 13.22 -16.43 17.88
CA SER A 187 12.38 -16.47 19.06
C SER A 187 10.96 -16.02 18.72
N ILE A 188 10.00 -16.33 19.61
CA ILE A 188 8.60 -15.87 19.45
C ILE A 188 8.53 -14.33 19.39
N GLU A 189 9.34 -13.64 20.15
CA GLU A 189 9.43 -12.18 20.16
C GLU A 189 9.96 -11.64 18.84
N GLU A 190 10.99 -12.24 18.28
CA GLU A 190 11.57 -11.85 16.98
C GLU A 190 10.59 -12.12 15.84
N TYR A 191 9.98 -13.31 15.80
CA TYR A 191 8.93 -13.65 14.83
C TYR A 191 7.76 -12.65 14.92
N THR A 192 7.27 -12.37 16.13
CA THR A 192 6.18 -11.40 16.32
C THR A 192 6.59 -10.00 15.88
N ALA A 193 7.83 -9.59 16.12
CA ALA A 193 8.36 -8.30 15.67
C ALA A 193 8.44 -8.23 14.13
N MET A 194 8.88 -9.30 13.46
CA MET A 194 8.90 -9.40 12.01
C MET A 194 7.47 -9.29 11.44
N VAL A 195 6.54 -10.10 11.90
CA VAL A 195 5.13 -10.07 11.44
C VAL A 195 4.48 -8.71 11.68
N ARG A 196 4.77 -8.08 12.82
CA ARG A 196 4.29 -6.73 13.15
C ARG A 196 4.77 -5.70 12.14
N ASN A 197 6.03 -5.80 11.71
CA ASN A 197 6.63 -4.86 10.77
C ASN A 197 6.31 -5.22 9.30
N LYS A 198 6.35 -6.48 8.91
CA LYS A 198 6.07 -6.92 7.53
C LYS A 198 4.58 -6.82 7.20
N THR A 199 3.71 -7.39 8.03
CA THR A 199 2.26 -7.52 7.73
C THR A 199 1.40 -6.50 8.49
N GLY A 200 1.65 -6.31 9.79
CA GLY A 200 0.87 -5.42 10.65
C GLY A 200 0.99 -3.94 10.30
N THR A 201 2.13 -3.55 9.74
CA THR A 201 2.43 -2.15 9.36
C THR A 201 1.43 -1.57 8.36
N LEU A 202 1.03 -2.30 7.33
CA LEU A 202 0.08 -1.78 6.33
C LEU A 202 -1.35 -1.67 6.87
N ALA A 203 -1.74 -2.50 7.84
CA ALA A 203 -3.01 -2.35 8.54
C ALA A 203 -2.99 -1.11 9.45
N ARG A 204 -1.88 -0.92 10.17
CA ARG A 204 -1.64 0.27 10.99
C ARG A 204 -1.64 1.54 10.15
N LEU A 205 -0.93 1.56 9.03
CA LEU A 205 -0.92 2.68 8.08
C LEU A 205 -2.33 3.02 7.61
N ALA A 206 -3.11 2.03 7.18
CA ALA A 206 -4.47 2.23 6.70
C ALA A 206 -5.34 2.93 7.74
N VAL A 207 -5.33 2.44 8.98
CA VAL A 207 -6.14 3.02 10.06
C VAL A 207 -5.64 4.42 10.44
N LYS A 208 -4.33 4.62 10.58
CA LYS A 208 -3.77 5.95 10.92
C LYS A 208 -4.09 6.99 9.86
N LEU A 209 -3.95 6.66 8.56
CA LEU A 209 -4.33 7.54 7.46
C LEU A 209 -5.83 7.83 7.47
N GLY A 210 -6.67 6.83 7.70
CA GLY A 210 -8.11 6.99 7.79
C GLY A 210 -8.54 7.89 8.95
N VAL A 211 -7.96 7.69 10.13
CA VAL A 211 -8.23 8.51 11.32
C VAL A 211 -7.84 9.97 11.07
N LEU A 212 -6.62 10.22 10.61
CA LEU A 212 -6.15 11.58 10.34
C LEU A 212 -6.93 12.22 9.19
N GLY A 213 -7.20 11.48 8.11
CA GLY A 213 -8.00 11.96 6.98
C GLY A 213 -9.47 12.22 7.32
N GLY A 214 -9.98 11.62 8.40
CA GLY A 214 -11.31 11.87 8.95
C GLY A 214 -11.37 12.98 10.00
N GLY A 215 -10.26 13.71 10.22
CA GLY A 215 -10.19 14.80 11.22
C GLY A 215 -9.94 14.32 12.66
N GLY A 216 -9.42 13.11 12.84
CA GLY A 216 -9.02 12.59 14.14
C GLY A 216 -7.66 13.12 14.60
N THR A 217 -7.36 12.94 15.89
CA THR A 217 -6.10 13.36 16.50
C THR A 217 -4.99 12.32 16.24
N LYS A 218 -3.74 12.74 16.47
CA LYS A 218 -2.59 11.84 16.41
C LYS A 218 -2.68 10.71 17.46
N GLU A 219 -3.14 11.02 18.65
CA GLU A 219 -3.32 10.06 19.75
C GLU A 219 -4.36 8.99 19.40
N GLU A 220 -5.45 9.39 18.75
CA GLU A 220 -6.46 8.46 18.21
C GLU A 220 -5.89 7.59 17.10
N ALA A 221 -5.15 8.20 16.16
CA ALA A 221 -4.48 7.48 15.09
C ALA A 221 -3.47 6.45 15.63
N ASP A 222 -2.68 6.81 16.64
CA ASP A 222 -1.71 5.91 17.25
C ASP A 222 -2.39 4.76 18.00
N SER A 223 -3.44 5.04 18.76
CA SER A 223 -4.19 4.04 19.53
C SER A 223 -4.92 3.05 18.64
N LEU A 224 -5.68 3.54 17.66
CA LEU A 224 -6.43 2.70 16.72
C LEU A 224 -5.50 1.97 15.74
N GLY A 225 -4.42 2.62 15.33
CA GLY A 225 -3.38 2.01 14.49
C GLY A 225 -2.71 0.81 15.17
N LYS A 226 -2.47 0.88 16.48
CA LYS A 226 -1.95 -0.26 17.25
C LYS A 226 -2.90 -1.44 17.24
N ILE A 227 -4.20 -1.20 17.44
CA ILE A 227 -5.22 -2.26 17.37
C ILE A 227 -5.23 -2.91 15.98
N ALA A 228 -5.20 -2.11 14.91
CA ALA A 228 -5.16 -2.64 13.55
C ALA A 228 -3.89 -3.45 13.27
N GLN A 229 -2.75 -3.03 13.80
CA GLN A 229 -1.50 -3.78 13.73
C GLN A 229 -1.61 -5.14 14.40
N ASP A 230 -2.16 -5.19 15.61
CA ASP A 230 -2.31 -6.45 16.37
C ASP A 230 -3.29 -7.41 15.67
N ILE A 231 -4.36 -6.90 15.03
CA ILE A 231 -5.23 -7.69 14.15
C ILE A 231 -4.46 -8.23 12.95
N GLY A 232 -3.61 -7.42 12.30
CA GLY A 232 -2.76 -7.85 11.20
C GLY A 232 -1.77 -8.94 11.60
N VAL A 233 -1.19 -8.86 12.79
CA VAL A 233 -0.32 -9.88 13.37
C VAL A 233 -1.09 -11.19 13.58
N GLY A 234 -2.25 -11.14 14.22
CA GLY A 234 -3.07 -12.32 14.43
C GLY A 234 -3.50 -12.98 13.13
N PHE A 235 -3.83 -12.19 12.11
CA PHE A 235 -4.17 -12.71 10.77
C PHE A 235 -3.00 -13.47 10.15
N GLN A 236 -1.77 -12.92 10.19
CA GLN A 236 -0.57 -13.57 9.64
C GLN A 236 -0.23 -14.86 10.39
N ILE A 237 -0.28 -14.85 11.72
CA ILE A 237 -0.02 -16.06 12.52
C ILE A 237 -1.00 -17.19 12.13
N ILE A 238 -2.29 -16.88 11.94
CA ILE A 238 -3.28 -17.86 11.51
C ILE A 238 -2.97 -18.37 10.09
N ASP A 239 -2.57 -17.49 9.18
CA ASP A 239 -2.21 -17.84 7.81
C ASP A 239 -1.00 -18.78 7.79
N ASP A 240 0.06 -18.46 8.53
CA ASP A 240 1.28 -19.28 8.62
C ASP A 240 0.99 -20.65 9.22
N VAL A 241 0.21 -20.72 10.31
CA VAL A 241 -0.18 -22.01 10.94
C VAL A 241 -1.08 -22.86 10.02
N THR A 242 -1.88 -22.24 9.18
CA THR A 242 -2.77 -22.95 8.24
C THR A 242 -2.00 -23.51 7.04
N ASN A 243 -0.86 -22.94 6.70
CA ASN A 243 -0.02 -23.34 5.57
C ASN A 243 1.13 -24.30 5.97
N LEU A 244 1.25 -24.66 7.25
CA LEU A 244 2.11 -25.74 7.76
C LEU A 244 1.52 -27.13 7.48
#